data_51b3231606e5e7cbd7d649a3154dabf8
#
_entry.id   51b3231606e5e7cbd7d649a3154dabf8
#
_cell.length_a   1.000
_cell.length_b   1.000
_cell.length_c   1.000
_cell.angle_alpha   90.00
_cell.angle_beta   90.00
_cell.angle_gamma   90.00
#
_symmetry.space_group_name_H-M   'P 1'
#
loop_
_entity.id
_entity.type
_entity.pdbx_description
1 polymer ?
#
loop_
_entity_poly.entity_id
_entity_poly.type
_entity_poly.pdbx_seq_one_letter_code
_entity_poly.pdbx_strand_id
1 'polypeptide(L)'
;MAAPLRLLRDRSEVTRLLILAELEREPGATLSDIAQKLDVTVQAVSAYAKELVSDGLLAESGPHRVTPKGLQTLHEGVRQLRAAVDAVATPLAVIRVASAIAATRIKENERVGLVMQDGELHAKARVRAASMGRALRDAEPGDEVVVGDLTGLVELTPGRITVVAVPSPMEGGIARVDVPRLRAMLKELPRADKVAALGTGARVLAARLGPVDLDYAAARAAFNAAERGLDVRLYVSRDRLPEAMQAFEQGNAGTLRRVPVELVEVPEAPG
;
A
#
# COMPACT_ATOMS: atom_id res chain seq x y z
N MET A 1 3.87 14.80 17.34
CA MET A 1 3.04 14.57 16.16
C MET A 1 2.39 15.87 15.66
N ALA A 2 3.16 16.80 15.04
CA ALA A 2 2.59 18.05 14.51
C ALA A 2 3.15 18.43 13.11
N ALA A 3 3.86 17.52 12.44
CA ALA A 3 4.61 17.83 11.22
C ALA A 3 3.80 17.90 9.90
N PRO A 4 2.78 17.06 9.62
CA PRO A 4 2.20 17.02 8.27
C PRO A 4 1.40 18.27 7.89
N LEU A 5 0.78 18.97 8.85
CA LEU A 5 -0.01 20.16 8.56
C LEU A 5 0.82 21.44 8.41
N ARG A 6 2.10 21.44 8.77
CA ARG A 6 2.98 22.59 8.67
C ARG A 6 3.20 23.00 7.21
N LEU A 7 3.46 22.03 6.34
CA LEU A 7 3.67 22.26 4.92
C LEU A 7 2.47 22.96 4.25
N LEU A 8 1.23 22.59 4.58
CA LEU A 8 0.03 23.23 4.03
C LEU A 8 -0.17 24.69 4.50
N ARG A 9 0.51 25.11 5.56
CA ARG A 9 0.46 26.49 6.07
C ARG A 9 1.53 27.36 5.47
N ASP A 10 2.58 26.78 4.91
CA ASP A 10 3.67 27.51 4.29
C ASP A 10 3.48 27.58 2.76
N ARG A 11 2.87 28.68 2.31
CA ARG A 11 2.61 28.92 0.88
C ARG A 11 3.90 28.94 0.07
N SER A 12 5.00 29.41 0.65
CA SER A 12 6.29 29.47 -0.01
C SER A 12 6.83 28.07 -0.28
N GLU A 13 6.85 27.20 0.72
CA GLU A 13 7.30 25.81 0.56
C GLU A 13 6.43 25.04 -0.45
N VAL A 14 5.11 25.18 -0.38
CA VAL A 14 4.20 24.54 -1.35
C VAL A 14 4.46 25.05 -2.75
N THR A 15 4.62 26.37 -2.96
CA THR A 15 4.90 26.93 -4.29
C THR A 15 6.23 26.45 -4.82
N ARG A 16 7.28 26.37 -4.02
CA ARG A 16 8.59 25.83 -4.38
C ARG A 16 8.52 24.37 -4.83
N LEU A 17 7.74 23.54 -4.13
CA LEU A 17 7.52 22.13 -4.51
C LEU A 17 6.75 22.03 -5.84
N LEU A 18 5.74 22.88 -6.07
CA LEU A 18 5.00 22.91 -7.31
C LEU A 18 5.87 23.32 -8.50
N ILE A 19 6.77 24.31 -8.33
CA ILE A 19 7.75 24.69 -9.35
C ILE A 19 8.69 23.54 -9.68
N LEU A 20 9.22 22.84 -8.67
CA LEU A 20 10.07 21.65 -8.89
C LEU A 20 9.30 20.54 -9.62
N ALA A 21 8.04 20.32 -9.27
CA ALA A 21 7.20 19.32 -9.92
C ALA A 21 6.93 19.63 -11.39
N GLU A 22 6.66 20.89 -11.73
CA GLU A 22 6.43 21.30 -13.13
C GLU A 22 7.70 21.18 -13.97
N LEU A 23 8.87 21.56 -13.42
CA LEU A 23 10.16 21.45 -14.12
C LEU A 23 10.60 19.99 -14.30
N GLU A 24 10.24 19.09 -13.39
CA GLU A 24 10.49 17.64 -13.53
C GLU A 24 9.56 17.00 -14.55
N ARG A 25 8.29 17.41 -14.56
CA ARG A 25 7.28 16.91 -15.50
C ARG A 25 7.56 17.33 -16.95
N GLU A 26 8.01 18.57 -17.14
CA GLU A 26 8.27 19.17 -18.45
C GLU A 26 9.64 19.86 -18.47
N PRO A 27 10.71 19.05 -18.69
CA PRO A 27 12.05 19.60 -18.80
C PRO A 27 12.16 20.58 -19.97
N GLY A 28 12.37 21.87 -19.68
CA GLY A 28 12.40 22.94 -20.68
C GLY A 28 11.21 23.88 -20.62
N ALA A 29 10.24 23.68 -19.73
CA ALA A 29 9.19 24.67 -19.47
C ALA A 29 9.78 26.02 -19.10
N THR A 30 9.23 27.10 -19.66
CA THR A 30 9.66 28.47 -19.35
C THR A 30 9.06 28.91 -18.01
N LEU A 31 9.69 29.90 -17.36
CA LEU A 31 9.11 30.48 -16.12
C LEU A 31 7.72 31.09 -16.36
N SER A 32 7.43 31.52 -17.60
CA SER A 32 6.11 32.01 -18.00
C SER A 32 5.06 30.88 -18.03
N ASP A 33 5.43 29.71 -18.57
CA ASP A 33 4.53 28.55 -18.64
C ASP A 33 4.19 28.06 -17.21
N ILE A 34 5.20 28.03 -16.34
CA ILE A 34 5.03 27.65 -14.93
C ILE A 34 4.13 28.66 -14.21
N ALA A 35 4.36 29.95 -14.42
CA ALA A 35 3.57 31.02 -13.83
C ALA A 35 2.09 30.91 -14.22
N GLN A 36 1.81 30.65 -15.50
CA GLN A 36 0.46 30.45 -16.00
C GLN A 36 -0.20 29.21 -15.38
N LYS A 37 0.52 28.08 -15.29
CA LYS A 37 -0.01 26.83 -14.71
C LYS A 37 -0.30 26.94 -13.23
N LEU A 38 0.51 27.70 -12.49
CA LEU A 38 0.38 27.84 -11.04
C LEU A 38 -0.49 29.04 -10.62
N ASP A 39 -1.00 29.81 -11.58
CA ASP A 39 -1.77 31.05 -11.35
C ASP A 39 -1.02 32.05 -10.45
N VAL A 40 0.25 32.27 -10.78
CA VAL A 40 1.12 33.23 -10.08
C VAL A 40 1.83 34.13 -11.09
N THR A 41 2.49 35.20 -10.63
CA THR A 41 3.22 36.09 -11.53
C THR A 41 4.58 35.49 -11.94
N VAL A 42 5.05 35.82 -13.16
CA VAL A 42 6.38 35.40 -13.63
C VAL A 42 7.50 35.89 -12.71
N GLN A 43 7.33 37.10 -12.13
CA GLN A 43 8.28 37.63 -11.16
C GLN A 43 8.37 36.77 -9.90
N ALA A 44 7.24 36.26 -9.40
CA ALA A 44 7.22 35.36 -8.25
C ALA A 44 7.93 34.05 -8.58
N VAL A 45 7.62 33.42 -9.73
CA VAL A 45 8.30 32.19 -10.14
C VAL A 45 9.81 32.41 -10.32
N SER A 46 10.20 33.57 -10.89
CA SER A 46 11.63 33.91 -11.06
C SER A 46 12.34 34.09 -9.69
N ALA A 47 11.69 34.68 -8.70
CA ALA A 47 12.22 34.80 -7.35
C ALA A 47 12.44 33.42 -6.72
N TYR A 48 11.44 32.56 -6.74
CA TYR A 48 11.53 31.20 -6.22
C TYR A 48 12.58 30.36 -6.99
N ALA A 49 12.69 30.50 -8.31
CA ALA A 49 13.69 29.80 -9.11
C ALA A 49 15.12 30.18 -8.66
N LYS A 50 15.38 31.45 -8.37
CA LYS A 50 16.68 31.92 -7.83
C LYS A 50 16.97 31.31 -6.46
N GLU A 51 15.99 31.27 -5.58
CA GLU A 51 16.12 30.60 -4.26
C GLU A 51 16.41 29.10 -4.43
N LEU A 52 15.68 28.41 -5.30
CA LEU A 52 15.86 26.98 -5.57
C LEU A 52 17.26 26.69 -6.15
N VAL A 53 17.82 27.59 -6.99
CA VAL A 53 19.20 27.48 -7.47
C VAL A 53 20.17 27.70 -6.30
N SER A 54 19.97 28.75 -5.50
CA SER A 54 20.81 29.03 -4.32
C SER A 54 20.84 27.86 -3.32
N ASP A 55 19.71 27.15 -3.17
CA ASP A 55 19.58 25.96 -2.32
C ASP A 55 20.15 24.69 -2.97
N GLY A 56 20.59 24.76 -4.23
CA GLY A 56 21.10 23.65 -5.00
C GLY A 56 20.05 22.63 -5.41
N LEU A 57 18.78 23.04 -5.47
CA LEU A 57 17.64 22.21 -5.90
C LEU A 57 17.39 22.29 -7.41
N LEU A 58 17.84 23.40 -8.04
CA LEU A 58 17.91 23.57 -9.48
C LEU A 58 19.35 23.79 -9.94
N ALA A 59 19.67 23.44 -11.18
CA ALA A 59 20.99 23.65 -11.77
C ALA A 59 21.28 25.14 -11.95
N GLU A 60 22.54 25.55 -11.70
CA GLU A 60 22.97 26.96 -11.79
C GLU A 60 23.06 27.46 -13.23
N SER A 61 23.31 26.60 -14.21
CA SER A 61 23.55 27.00 -15.61
C SER A 61 22.68 26.20 -16.58
N GLY A 62 22.22 26.90 -17.63
CA GLY A 62 21.38 26.34 -18.67
C GLY A 62 19.88 26.43 -18.35
N PRO A 63 19.04 25.64 -19.04
CA PRO A 63 17.62 25.56 -18.70
C PRO A 63 17.45 25.03 -17.27
N HIS A 64 16.47 25.58 -16.53
CA HIS A 64 16.18 25.17 -15.15
C HIS A 64 15.90 23.66 -15.09
N ARG A 65 16.87 22.90 -14.56
CA ARG A 65 16.75 21.44 -14.39
C ARG A 65 16.77 21.11 -12.90
N VAL A 66 15.92 20.19 -12.50
CA VAL A 66 15.89 19.68 -11.12
C VAL A 66 17.16 18.87 -10.87
N THR A 67 17.83 19.14 -9.77
CA THR A 67 19.03 18.37 -9.35
C THR A 67 18.59 17.09 -8.62
N PRO A 68 19.50 16.10 -8.41
CA PRO A 68 19.20 14.95 -7.56
C PRO A 68 18.73 15.34 -6.15
N LYS A 69 19.28 16.42 -5.57
CA LYS A 69 18.85 17.00 -4.31
C LYS A 69 17.43 17.59 -4.41
N GLY A 70 17.13 18.29 -5.52
CA GLY A 70 15.80 18.81 -5.80
C GLY A 70 14.76 17.70 -5.94
N LEU A 71 15.10 16.61 -6.62
CA LEU A 71 14.24 15.45 -6.79
C LEU A 71 13.95 14.76 -5.43
N GLN A 72 14.96 14.61 -4.59
CA GLN A 72 14.80 14.08 -3.23
C GLN A 72 13.87 14.98 -2.39
N THR A 73 14.06 16.30 -2.46
CA THR A 73 13.21 17.29 -1.77
C THR A 73 11.76 17.21 -2.28
N LEU A 74 11.57 17.07 -3.60
CA LEU A 74 10.25 16.90 -4.20
C LEU A 74 9.55 15.62 -3.71
N HIS A 75 10.25 14.49 -3.68
CA HIS A 75 9.70 13.23 -3.18
C HIS A 75 9.27 13.33 -1.71
N GLU A 76 10.10 13.95 -0.88
CA GLU A 76 9.79 14.17 0.53
C GLU A 76 8.58 15.09 0.70
N GLY A 77 8.52 16.20 -0.04
CA GLY A 77 7.40 17.13 -0.03
C GLY A 77 6.08 16.47 -0.47
N VAL A 78 6.09 15.67 -1.53
CA VAL A 78 4.91 14.92 -1.98
C VAL A 78 4.44 13.92 -0.92
N ARG A 79 5.37 13.24 -0.24
CA ARG A 79 5.04 12.33 0.87
C ARG A 79 4.38 13.08 2.03
N GLN A 80 4.89 14.25 2.39
CA GLN A 80 4.32 15.09 3.45
C GLN A 80 2.94 15.65 3.06
N LEU A 81 2.74 16.06 1.80
CA LEU A 81 1.43 16.49 1.30
C LEU A 81 0.40 15.36 1.35
N ARG A 82 0.76 14.15 0.94
CA ARG A 82 -0.12 12.98 1.06
C ARG A 82 -0.51 12.73 2.52
N ALA A 83 0.47 12.69 3.42
CA ALA A 83 0.19 12.51 4.86
C ALA A 83 -0.70 13.62 5.44
N ALA A 84 -0.56 14.87 4.96
CA ALA A 84 -1.40 15.97 5.39
C ALA A 84 -2.84 15.85 4.87
N VAL A 85 -3.02 15.45 3.60
CA VAL A 85 -4.33 15.17 3.00
C VAL A 85 -5.01 14.02 3.74
N ASP A 86 -4.30 12.93 4.00
CA ASP A 86 -4.82 11.76 4.71
C ASP A 86 -5.23 12.12 6.14
N ALA A 87 -4.45 12.94 6.83
CA ALA A 87 -4.78 13.43 8.18
C ALA A 87 -6.05 14.26 8.23
N VAL A 88 -6.37 15.01 7.16
CA VAL A 88 -7.61 15.79 7.04
C VAL A 88 -8.76 14.94 6.50
N ALA A 89 -8.48 14.03 5.58
CA ALA A 89 -9.48 13.18 4.94
C ALA A 89 -9.99 12.08 5.89
N THR A 90 -9.13 11.53 6.74
CA THR A 90 -9.49 10.46 7.69
C THR A 90 -10.66 10.82 8.61
N PRO A 91 -10.74 12.02 9.22
CA PRO A 91 -11.91 12.42 10.00
C PRO A 91 -13.15 12.72 9.14
N LEU A 92 -12.96 13.04 7.84
CA LEU A 92 -14.03 13.36 6.90
C LEU A 92 -14.52 12.14 6.11
N ALA A 93 -13.78 11.04 6.14
CA ALA A 93 -14.19 9.75 5.59
C ALA A 93 -15.28 9.13 6.49
N VAL A 94 -16.40 9.81 6.61
CA VAL A 94 -17.64 9.19 7.05
C VAL A 94 -18.04 8.26 5.91
N ILE A 95 -17.58 7.00 5.97
CA ILE A 95 -18.15 5.93 5.16
C ILE A 95 -19.60 5.83 5.61
N ARG A 96 -20.50 6.46 4.86
CA ARG A 96 -21.93 6.47 5.21
C ARG A 96 -22.58 5.13 4.94
N VAL A 97 -21.97 4.33 4.09
CA VAL A 97 -22.49 3.05 3.62
C VAL A 97 -21.33 2.09 3.38
N ALA A 98 -21.42 0.85 3.87
CA ALA A 98 -20.48 -0.23 3.57
C ALA A 98 -21.22 -1.41 2.97
N SER A 99 -20.58 -2.10 2.02
CA SER A 99 -21.03 -3.41 1.54
C SER A 99 -20.37 -4.50 2.38
N ALA A 100 -21.16 -5.48 2.81
CA ALA A 100 -20.72 -6.60 3.63
C ALA A 100 -21.42 -7.89 3.19
N ILE A 101 -20.86 -9.04 3.56
CA ILE A 101 -21.52 -10.34 3.39
C ILE A 101 -22.42 -10.58 4.60
N ALA A 102 -23.69 -10.87 4.37
CA ALA A 102 -24.61 -11.25 5.43
C ALA A 102 -24.20 -12.62 6.00
N ALA A 103 -23.75 -12.65 7.25
CA ALA A 103 -23.39 -13.90 7.93
C ALA A 103 -24.63 -14.59 8.58
N THR A 104 -25.71 -13.85 8.73
CA THR A 104 -27.00 -14.32 9.24
C THR A 104 -28.10 -13.73 8.37
N ARG A 105 -29.31 -14.24 8.46
CA ARG A 105 -30.49 -13.58 7.87
C ARG A 105 -30.63 -12.18 8.49
N ILE A 106 -30.73 -11.16 7.66
CA ILE A 106 -30.83 -9.76 8.04
C ILE A 106 -32.08 -9.15 7.40
N LYS A 107 -32.82 -8.38 8.18
CA LYS A 107 -33.95 -7.60 7.71
C LYS A 107 -33.57 -6.15 7.43
N GLU A 108 -34.28 -5.52 6.50
CA GLU A 108 -34.18 -4.08 6.29
C GLU A 108 -34.39 -3.31 7.60
N ASN A 109 -33.61 -2.26 7.82
CA ASN A 109 -33.58 -1.46 9.03
C ASN A 109 -33.11 -2.18 10.31
N GLU A 110 -32.71 -3.47 10.24
CA GLU A 110 -32.15 -4.19 11.38
C GLU A 110 -30.74 -3.68 11.74
N ARG A 111 -30.45 -3.56 13.05
CA ARG A 111 -29.10 -3.24 13.52
C ARG A 111 -28.21 -4.46 13.39
N VAL A 112 -27.04 -4.24 12.77
CA VAL A 112 -26.05 -5.28 12.53
C VAL A 112 -24.68 -4.89 13.09
N GLY A 113 -23.94 -5.87 13.59
CA GLY A 113 -22.52 -5.74 13.92
C GLY A 113 -21.66 -6.07 12.71
N LEU A 114 -20.62 -5.29 12.47
CA LEU A 114 -19.68 -5.50 11.39
C LEU A 114 -18.37 -6.09 11.94
N VAL A 115 -17.91 -7.18 11.34
CA VAL A 115 -16.71 -7.91 11.71
C VAL A 115 -15.93 -8.31 10.46
N MET A 116 -14.60 -8.31 10.55
CA MET A 116 -13.77 -8.93 9.50
C MET A 116 -13.68 -10.43 9.77
N GLN A 117 -13.92 -11.22 8.74
CA GLN A 117 -13.81 -12.66 8.75
C GLN A 117 -13.30 -13.13 7.38
N ASP A 118 -12.27 -13.98 7.36
CA ASP A 118 -11.68 -14.52 6.12
C ASP A 118 -11.28 -13.46 5.09
N GLY A 119 -10.85 -12.26 5.55
CA GLY A 119 -10.46 -11.13 4.72
C GLY A 119 -11.63 -10.32 4.14
N GLU A 120 -12.88 -10.65 4.48
CA GLU A 120 -14.09 -9.98 4.02
C GLU A 120 -14.86 -9.35 5.18
N LEU A 121 -15.60 -8.27 4.88
CA LEU A 121 -16.46 -7.63 5.86
C LEU A 121 -17.79 -8.40 5.95
N HIS A 122 -18.11 -8.86 7.15
CA HIS A 122 -19.36 -9.57 7.43
C HIS A 122 -20.28 -8.74 8.31
N ALA A 123 -21.59 -8.80 8.01
CA ALA A 123 -22.65 -8.24 8.83
C ALA A 123 -23.40 -9.36 9.57
N LYS A 124 -23.57 -9.20 10.88
CA LYS A 124 -24.27 -10.16 11.74
C LYS A 124 -25.42 -9.45 12.48
N ALA A 125 -26.64 -9.97 12.33
CA ALA A 125 -27.79 -9.48 13.10
C ALA A 125 -27.64 -9.87 14.58
N ARG A 126 -28.18 -9.02 15.47
CA ARG A 126 -28.29 -9.28 16.93
C ARG A 126 -26.95 -9.53 17.62
N VAL A 127 -25.84 -9.04 17.06
CA VAL A 127 -24.51 -9.14 17.65
C VAL A 127 -24.00 -7.73 17.97
N ARG A 128 -23.39 -7.55 19.14
CA ARG A 128 -22.60 -6.34 19.45
C ARG A 128 -21.18 -6.51 18.88
N ALA A 129 -20.76 -5.53 18.09
CA ALA A 129 -19.41 -5.41 17.57
C ALA A 129 -18.90 -3.99 17.81
N ALA A 130 -17.59 -3.80 17.68
CA ALA A 130 -16.95 -2.48 17.80
C ALA A 130 -17.44 -1.51 16.68
N SER A 131 -17.81 -2.06 15.52
CA SER A 131 -18.49 -1.32 14.47
C SER A 131 -19.91 -1.84 14.31
N MET A 132 -20.88 -0.92 14.29
CA MET A 132 -22.29 -1.19 14.16
C MET A 132 -22.89 -0.36 13.01
N GLY A 133 -23.97 -0.86 12.43
CA GLY A 133 -24.72 -0.13 11.42
C GLY A 133 -26.16 -0.59 11.31
N ARG A 134 -26.85 -0.16 10.27
CA ARG A 134 -28.23 -0.50 9.95
C ARG A 134 -28.30 -1.02 8.51
N ALA A 135 -28.88 -2.20 8.32
CA ALA A 135 -29.07 -2.77 6.99
C ALA A 135 -30.05 -1.91 6.18
N LEU A 136 -29.73 -1.62 4.94
CA LEU A 136 -30.57 -0.82 4.05
C LEU A 136 -31.53 -1.68 3.19
N ARG A 137 -31.41 -3.01 3.25
CA ARG A 137 -32.28 -3.99 2.58
C ARG A 137 -32.19 -5.34 3.28
N ASP A 138 -33.15 -6.22 2.96
CA ASP A 138 -33.12 -7.62 3.37
C ASP A 138 -31.93 -8.34 2.73
N ALA A 139 -31.37 -9.33 3.44
CA ALA A 139 -30.30 -10.20 2.91
C ALA A 139 -30.38 -11.58 3.57
N GLU A 140 -30.20 -12.64 2.77
CA GLU A 140 -30.06 -14.01 3.26
C GLU A 140 -28.53 -14.29 3.55
N PRO A 141 -28.23 -15.31 4.37
CA PRO A 141 -26.84 -15.67 4.63
C PRO A 141 -26.06 -15.97 3.34
N GLY A 142 -24.89 -15.31 3.17
CA GLY A 142 -24.06 -15.40 1.98
C GLY A 142 -24.31 -14.30 0.94
N ASP A 143 -25.42 -13.57 1.04
CA ASP A 143 -25.72 -12.46 0.14
C ASP A 143 -24.98 -11.19 0.53
N GLU A 144 -24.85 -10.28 -0.44
CA GLU A 144 -24.40 -8.93 -0.18
C GLU A 144 -25.47 -8.13 0.59
N VAL A 145 -25.06 -7.46 1.63
CA VAL A 145 -25.88 -6.49 2.36
C VAL A 145 -25.20 -5.12 2.40
N VAL A 146 -25.99 -4.09 2.13
CA VAL A 146 -25.56 -2.69 2.25
C VAL A 146 -25.95 -2.20 3.64
N VAL A 147 -24.96 -1.70 4.38
CA VAL A 147 -25.12 -1.22 5.76
C VAL A 147 -24.83 0.27 5.83
N GLY A 148 -25.80 1.03 6.28
CA GLY A 148 -25.71 2.47 6.53
C GLY A 148 -25.61 2.81 8.02
N ASP A 149 -25.64 4.09 8.34
CA ASP A 149 -25.58 4.62 9.73
C ASP A 149 -24.43 4.00 10.54
N LEU A 150 -23.27 3.92 9.93
CA LEU A 150 -22.09 3.27 10.50
C LEU A 150 -21.56 4.03 11.71
N THR A 151 -21.29 3.30 12.80
CA THR A 151 -20.73 3.83 14.04
C THR A 151 -19.61 2.90 14.52
N GLY A 152 -18.55 3.49 15.11
CA GLY A 152 -17.39 2.76 15.57
C GLY A 152 -16.43 2.39 14.43
N LEU A 153 -15.42 1.59 14.76
CA LEU A 153 -14.42 1.11 13.82
C LEU A 153 -14.42 -0.42 13.83
N VAL A 154 -14.28 -1.03 12.67
CA VAL A 154 -14.09 -2.47 12.58
C VAL A 154 -12.74 -2.83 13.19
N GLU A 155 -12.75 -3.68 14.22
CA GLU A 155 -11.51 -4.21 14.77
C GLU A 155 -10.87 -5.16 13.76
N LEU A 156 -9.67 -4.81 13.33
CA LEU A 156 -8.89 -5.58 12.38
C LEU A 156 -7.46 -5.67 12.87
N THR A 157 -6.98 -6.89 13.07
CA THR A 157 -5.56 -7.17 13.26
C THR A 157 -4.99 -7.63 11.93
N PRO A 158 -4.00 -6.93 11.35
CA PRO A 158 -3.37 -7.39 10.13
C PRO A 158 -2.79 -8.80 10.29
N GLY A 159 -2.90 -9.59 9.25
CA GLY A 159 -2.19 -10.85 9.13
C GLY A 159 -0.70 -10.62 8.86
N ARG A 160 0.05 -11.70 8.66
CA ARG A 160 1.49 -11.73 8.44
C ARG A 160 1.80 -12.10 7.01
N ILE A 161 2.89 -11.53 6.45
CA ILE A 161 3.47 -11.97 5.18
C ILE A 161 4.75 -12.75 5.48
N THR A 162 4.77 -14.05 5.19
CA THR A 162 5.98 -14.87 5.19
C THR A 162 6.54 -14.92 3.77
N VAL A 163 7.64 -14.24 3.54
CA VAL A 163 8.34 -14.19 2.26
C VAL A 163 9.33 -15.35 2.19
N VAL A 164 9.15 -16.24 1.23
CA VAL A 164 10.07 -17.36 0.96
C VAL A 164 10.95 -16.97 -0.22
N ALA A 165 12.24 -16.70 0.05
CA ALA A 165 13.21 -16.27 -0.96
C ALA A 165 13.71 -17.46 -1.79
N VAL A 166 13.35 -17.48 -3.07
CA VAL A 166 13.70 -18.54 -4.01
C VAL A 166 14.91 -18.10 -4.84
N PRO A 167 15.95 -18.94 -5.04
CA PRO A 167 17.09 -18.59 -5.86
C PRO A 167 16.66 -18.09 -7.25
N SER A 168 17.31 -17.01 -7.71
CA SER A 168 17.08 -16.47 -9.04
C SER A 168 17.58 -17.45 -10.13
N PRO A 169 17.15 -17.30 -11.38
CA PRO A 169 17.69 -18.11 -12.49
C PRO A 169 19.22 -18.04 -12.59
N MET A 170 19.83 -16.89 -12.29
CA MET A 170 21.28 -16.70 -12.31
C MET A 170 22.00 -17.44 -11.18
N GLU A 171 21.31 -17.75 -10.10
CA GLU A 171 21.82 -18.53 -8.96
C GLU A 171 21.53 -20.03 -9.12
N GLY A 172 21.02 -20.46 -10.27
CA GLY A 172 20.66 -21.85 -10.56
C GLY A 172 19.18 -22.17 -10.32
N GLY A 173 18.39 -21.20 -9.88
CA GLY A 173 16.93 -21.33 -9.78
C GLY A 173 16.47 -22.41 -8.82
N ILE A 174 15.32 -22.99 -9.11
CA ILE A 174 14.68 -24.02 -8.27
C ILE A 174 15.47 -25.34 -8.20
N ALA A 175 16.43 -25.57 -9.12
CA ALA A 175 17.30 -26.76 -9.07
C ALA A 175 18.21 -26.75 -7.82
N ARG A 176 18.47 -25.57 -7.26
CA ARG A 176 19.27 -25.41 -6.03
C ARG A 176 18.44 -25.57 -4.75
N VAL A 177 17.15 -25.85 -4.84
CA VAL A 177 16.25 -25.94 -3.68
C VAL A 177 16.05 -27.39 -3.26
N ASP A 178 16.34 -27.70 -2.01
CA ASP A 178 15.95 -28.97 -1.37
C ASP A 178 14.45 -28.93 -1.05
N VAL A 179 13.63 -29.36 -2.01
CA VAL A 179 12.15 -29.31 -1.88
C VAL A 179 11.62 -30.18 -0.73
N PRO A 180 12.12 -31.41 -0.47
CA PRO A 180 11.72 -32.19 0.70
C PRO A 180 11.96 -31.46 2.02
N ARG A 181 13.17 -30.90 2.20
CA ARG A 181 13.55 -30.16 3.40
C ARG A 181 12.74 -28.85 3.54
N LEU A 182 12.52 -28.15 2.43
CA LEU A 182 11.66 -26.96 2.41
C LEU A 182 10.23 -27.32 2.86
N ARG A 183 9.68 -28.42 2.34
CA ARG A 183 8.33 -28.87 2.74
C ARG A 183 8.24 -29.19 4.23
N ALA A 184 9.28 -29.78 4.83
CA ALA A 184 9.34 -30.02 6.27
C ALA A 184 9.40 -28.70 7.04
N MET A 185 10.28 -27.78 6.65
CA MET A 185 10.41 -26.47 7.28
C MET A 185 9.12 -25.66 7.22
N LEU A 186 8.40 -25.68 6.09
CA LEU A 186 7.15 -24.96 5.92
C LEU A 186 6.00 -25.49 6.79
N LYS A 187 6.08 -26.74 7.29
CA LYS A 187 5.11 -27.31 8.23
C LYS A 187 5.26 -26.75 9.65
N GLU A 188 6.47 -26.30 10.00
CA GLU A 188 6.76 -25.68 11.30
C GLU A 188 6.34 -24.20 11.35
N LEU A 189 6.12 -23.56 10.17
CA LEU A 189 5.64 -22.20 10.08
C LEU A 189 4.11 -22.14 10.27
N PRO A 190 3.58 -21.01 10.72
CA PRO A 190 2.14 -20.79 10.77
C PRO A 190 1.47 -21.09 9.42
N ARG A 191 0.27 -21.65 9.47
CA ARG A 191 -0.51 -21.91 8.27
C ARG A 191 -0.84 -20.60 7.57
N ALA A 192 -0.61 -20.55 6.27
CA ALA A 192 -1.03 -19.41 5.46
C ALA A 192 -2.47 -19.63 4.94
N ASP A 193 -3.25 -18.57 4.96
CA ASP A 193 -4.61 -18.54 4.38
C ASP A 193 -4.55 -18.38 2.87
N LYS A 194 -3.51 -17.69 2.38
CA LYS A 194 -3.25 -17.47 0.95
C LYS A 194 -1.80 -17.74 0.60
N VAL A 195 -1.60 -18.27 -0.60
CA VAL A 195 -0.29 -18.49 -1.20
C VAL A 195 -0.15 -17.58 -2.43
N ALA A 196 0.94 -16.84 -2.46
CA ALA A 196 1.28 -15.93 -3.56
C ALA A 196 2.64 -16.29 -4.16
N ALA A 197 2.88 -15.91 -5.42
CA ALA A 197 4.16 -16.15 -6.08
C ALA A 197 4.58 -14.98 -6.98
N LEU A 198 5.82 -14.51 -6.82
CA LEU A 198 6.42 -13.44 -7.61
C LEU A 198 7.68 -13.94 -8.32
N GLY A 199 7.62 -14.05 -9.65
CA GLY A 199 8.66 -14.61 -10.50
C GLY A 199 8.39 -16.06 -10.90
N THR A 200 8.89 -16.43 -12.10
CA THR A 200 8.59 -17.74 -12.72
C THR A 200 9.06 -18.92 -11.88
N GLY A 201 10.31 -18.87 -11.38
CA GLY A 201 10.86 -19.93 -10.52
C GLY A 201 10.08 -20.06 -9.20
N ALA A 202 9.76 -18.94 -8.57
CA ALA A 202 8.95 -18.90 -7.37
C ALA A 202 7.57 -19.52 -7.57
N ARG A 203 6.90 -19.19 -8.69
CA ARG A 203 5.61 -19.78 -9.07
C ARG A 203 5.67 -21.29 -9.28
N VAL A 204 6.69 -21.76 -10.00
CA VAL A 204 6.88 -23.20 -10.24
C VAL A 204 7.14 -23.94 -8.93
N LEU A 205 7.97 -23.38 -8.03
CA LEU A 205 8.23 -23.97 -6.72
C LEU A 205 6.96 -23.99 -5.85
N ALA A 206 6.24 -22.88 -5.77
CA ALA A 206 5.00 -22.77 -5.01
C ALA A 206 3.97 -23.81 -5.49
N ALA A 207 3.77 -23.93 -6.80
CA ALA A 207 2.84 -24.90 -7.40
C ALA A 207 3.20 -26.38 -7.12
N ARG A 208 4.49 -26.71 -6.92
CA ARG A 208 4.92 -28.04 -6.47
C ARG A 208 4.58 -28.32 -5.00
N LEU A 209 4.41 -27.28 -4.21
CA LEU A 209 4.13 -27.37 -2.78
C LEU A 209 2.64 -27.32 -2.46
N GLY A 210 1.84 -26.67 -3.30
CA GLY A 210 0.39 -26.54 -3.14
C GLY A 210 -0.23 -25.58 -4.15
N PRO A 211 -1.52 -25.26 -4.02
CA PRO A 211 -2.20 -24.28 -4.86
C PRO A 211 -1.60 -22.89 -4.65
N VAL A 212 -1.61 -22.09 -5.71
CA VAL A 212 -1.21 -20.66 -5.69
C VAL A 212 -2.48 -19.83 -5.91
N ASP A 213 -2.81 -18.98 -4.95
CA ASP A 213 -4.01 -18.16 -4.97
C ASP A 213 -3.79 -16.82 -5.70
N LEU A 214 -2.58 -16.25 -5.58
CA LEU A 214 -2.25 -14.90 -6.02
C LEU A 214 -0.96 -14.92 -6.85
N ASP A 215 -1.06 -14.82 -8.17
CA ASP A 215 0.08 -14.86 -9.09
C ASP A 215 0.22 -13.62 -9.99
N TYR A 216 -0.77 -12.72 -9.98
CA TYR A 216 -0.71 -11.42 -10.64
C TYR A 216 -0.62 -10.30 -9.62
N ALA A 217 0.28 -9.32 -9.84
CA ALA A 217 0.59 -8.27 -8.88
C ALA A 217 0.85 -8.82 -7.47
N ALA A 218 1.50 -9.98 -7.38
CA ALA A 218 1.51 -10.87 -6.22
C ALA A 218 1.96 -10.19 -4.93
N ALA A 219 2.97 -9.30 -4.97
CA ALA A 219 3.43 -8.57 -3.79
C ALA A 219 2.33 -7.64 -3.25
N ARG A 220 1.66 -6.89 -4.13
CA ARG A 220 0.59 -5.99 -3.74
C ARG A 220 -0.66 -6.73 -3.29
N ALA A 221 -1.01 -7.83 -3.98
CA ALA A 221 -2.13 -8.69 -3.62
C ALA A 221 -1.89 -9.35 -2.25
N ALA A 222 -0.68 -9.82 -1.98
CA ALA A 222 -0.27 -10.37 -0.69
C ALA A 222 -0.40 -9.32 0.44
N PHE A 223 0.05 -8.09 0.18
CA PHE A 223 -0.10 -7.00 1.14
C PHE A 223 -1.57 -6.68 1.44
N ASN A 224 -2.40 -6.54 0.41
CA ASN A 224 -3.83 -6.26 0.56
C ASN A 224 -4.56 -7.36 1.32
N ALA A 225 -4.20 -8.63 1.10
CA ALA A 225 -4.76 -9.76 1.84
C ALA A 225 -4.34 -9.72 3.32
N ALA A 226 -3.06 -9.46 3.60
CA ALA A 226 -2.55 -9.35 4.96
C ALA A 226 -3.12 -8.13 5.70
N GLU A 227 -3.29 -6.99 5.04
CA GLU A 227 -3.98 -5.82 5.59
C GLU A 227 -5.40 -6.14 6.04
N ARG A 228 -6.07 -7.12 5.39
CA ARG A 228 -7.41 -7.61 5.73
C ARG A 228 -7.42 -8.75 6.77
N GLY A 229 -6.27 -9.05 7.36
CA GLY A 229 -6.16 -10.03 8.45
C GLY A 229 -5.82 -11.45 8.03
N LEU A 230 -5.47 -11.69 6.74
CA LEU A 230 -5.08 -13.02 6.25
C LEU A 230 -3.57 -13.24 6.40
N ASP A 231 -3.15 -14.41 6.85
CA ASP A 231 -1.75 -14.82 6.79
C ASP A 231 -1.39 -15.26 5.37
N VAL A 232 -0.34 -14.66 4.80
CA VAL A 232 0.07 -14.89 3.41
C VAL A 232 1.47 -15.47 3.35
N ARG A 233 1.66 -16.53 2.57
CA ARG A 233 2.97 -17.04 2.18
C ARG A 233 3.28 -16.61 0.76
N LEU A 234 4.30 -15.75 0.60
CA LEU A 234 4.71 -15.23 -0.69
C LEU A 234 6.06 -15.81 -1.10
N TYR A 235 6.08 -16.63 -2.14
CA TYR A 235 7.30 -17.09 -2.77
C TYR A 235 7.82 -16.01 -3.71
N VAL A 236 9.10 -15.61 -3.56
CA VAL A 236 9.69 -14.53 -4.35
C VAL A 236 11.01 -14.98 -4.94
N SER A 237 11.20 -14.84 -6.24
CA SER A 237 12.52 -14.98 -6.83
C SER A 237 13.45 -13.88 -6.32
N ARG A 238 14.68 -14.20 -5.91
CA ARG A 238 15.60 -13.25 -5.23
C ARG A 238 15.86 -11.98 -6.02
N ASP A 239 15.93 -12.08 -7.35
CA ASP A 239 16.07 -10.90 -8.22
C ASP A 239 14.87 -9.95 -8.17
N ARG A 240 13.71 -10.44 -7.69
CA ARG A 240 12.49 -9.63 -7.53
C ARG A 240 12.17 -9.27 -6.06
N LEU A 241 13.03 -9.67 -5.13
CA LEU A 241 12.84 -9.35 -3.72
C LEU A 241 12.76 -7.83 -3.44
N PRO A 242 13.59 -6.98 -4.07
CA PRO A 242 13.48 -5.52 -3.89
C PRO A 242 12.10 -4.97 -4.29
N GLU A 243 11.49 -5.48 -5.37
CA GLU A 243 10.14 -5.10 -5.82
C GLU A 243 9.09 -5.44 -4.74
N ALA A 244 9.16 -6.66 -4.17
CA ALA A 244 8.24 -7.07 -3.13
C ALA A 244 8.38 -6.21 -1.87
N MET A 245 9.61 -5.97 -1.41
CA MET A 245 9.89 -5.16 -0.22
C MET A 245 9.43 -3.71 -0.41
N GLN A 246 9.66 -3.13 -1.59
CA GLN A 246 9.18 -1.79 -1.91
C GLN A 246 7.64 -1.71 -1.86
N ALA A 247 6.94 -2.72 -2.39
CA ALA A 247 5.47 -2.77 -2.34
C ALA A 247 4.95 -2.82 -0.88
N PHE A 248 5.63 -3.55 0.01
CA PHE A 248 5.27 -3.64 1.42
C PHE A 248 5.57 -2.35 2.19
N GLU A 249 6.69 -1.70 1.91
CA GLU A 249 7.02 -0.40 2.50
C GLU A 249 6.00 0.67 2.09
N GLN A 250 5.66 0.73 0.80
CA GLN A 250 4.64 1.65 0.28
C GLN A 250 3.26 1.36 0.90
N GLY A 251 2.88 0.10 1.01
CA GLY A 251 1.63 -0.31 1.66
C GLY A 251 1.61 0.13 3.13
N ASN A 252 2.64 -0.23 3.88
CA ASN A 252 2.76 0.09 5.31
C ASN A 252 2.83 1.61 5.61
N ALA A 253 3.24 2.43 4.65
CA ALA A 253 3.26 3.89 4.81
C ALA A 253 1.84 4.50 4.91
N GLY A 254 0.82 3.82 4.36
CA GLY A 254 -0.58 4.26 4.37
C GLY A 254 -1.47 3.57 5.41
N THR A 255 -0.96 2.62 6.19
CA THR A 255 -1.77 1.83 7.13
C THR A 255 -1.69 2.35 8.57
N LEU A 256 -2.81 2.24 9.31
CA LEU A 256 -2.84 2.54 10.74
C LEU A 256 -2.09 1.49 11.58
N ARG A 257 -2.09 0.24 11.13
CA ARG A 257 -1.38 -0.88 11.76
C ARG A 257 -0.49 -1.54 10.72
N ARG A 258 0.79 -1.70 11.05
CA ARG A 258 1.75 -2.31 10.14
C ARG A 258 1.45 -3.78 9.93
N VAL A 259 1.54 -4.23 8.68
CA VAL A 259 1.57 -5.64 8.30
C VAL A 259 2.98 -6.17 8.60
N PRO A 260 3.13 -7.18 9.48
CA PRO A 260 4.42 -7.79 9.75
C PRO A 260 4.89 -8.62 8.55
N VAL A 261 6.17 -8.48 8.23
CA VAL A 261 6.82 -9.21 7.12
C VAL A 261 8.01 -9.98 7.67
N GLU A 262 8.07 -11.28 7.40
CA GLU A 262 9.13 -12.19 7.81
C GLU A 262 9.78 -12.81 6.57
N LEU A 263 11.12 -12.80 6.49
CA LEU A 263 11.87 -13.40 5.40
C LEU A 263 12.38 -14.78 5.80
N VAL A 264 12.16 -15.76 4.94
CA VAL A 264 12.58 -17.15 5.11
C VAL A 264 13.40 -17.56 3.89
N GLU A 265 14.61 -18.06 4.12
CA GLU A 265 15.47 -18.59 3.08
C GLU A 265 15.13 -20.06 2.79
N VAL A 266 15.14 -20.46 1.52
CA VAL A 266 14.97 -21.86 1.15
C VAL A 266 16.22 -22.68 1.45
N PRO A 267 16.10 -23.93 1.92
CA PRO A 267 17.24 -24.81 2.08
C PRO A 267 17.85 -25.17 0.71
N GLU A 268 19.18 -25.10 0.63
CA GLU A 268 19.89 -25.48 -0.58
C GLU A 268 19.96 -27.02 -0.72
N ALA A 269 19.83 -27.50 -1.96
CA ALA A 269 20.06 -28.88 -2.30
C ALA A 269 21.55 -29.25 -2.07
N PRO A 270 21.85 -30.45 -1.55
CA PRO A 270 23.23 -30.92 -1.48
C PRO A 270 23.83 -30.92 -2.90
N GLY A 271 25.04 -30.36 -3.02
CA GLY A 271 25.78 -30.22 -4.28
C GLY A 271 26.15 -31.54 -4.89
#